data_9b3d0a5f6f784696b666c9041f5427e1
#
_entry.id   9b3d0a5f6f784696b666c9041f5427e1
#
_cell.length_a   1.000
_cell.length_b   1.000
_cell.length_c   1.000
_cell.angle_alpha   90.00
_cell.angle_beta   90.00
_cell.angle_gamma   90.00
#
_symmetry.space_group_name_H-M   'P 1'
#
loop_
_entity.id
_entity.type
_entity.pdbx_description
1 polymer ?
#
loop_
_entity_poly.entity_id
_entity_poly.type
_entity_poly.pdbx_seq_one_letter_code
_entity_poly.pdbx_strand_id
1 'polypeptide(L)'
;QSKTGLRDACVVGRAEIGQVPVVIGVSDSRFLMGSMGSVVGEKIARSIELAREESRPFIFVSGSGGGARMDEGMFSLMQMAKTAAAVQRLHEVGGLFVSILTNPTMGGAMASFAALGDVIIAEPKALIGFAGPNVIKQTIKTELPEGFQSSEFNLEHGFLDLVVDRQEMRGTLIRMLAYFCQEA
;
A
#
# COMPACT_ATOMS: atom_id res chain seq x y z
N GLN A 1 -5.42 7.65 19.51
CA GLN A 1 -6.88 7.81 19.32
C GLN A 1 -7.32 9.26 19.61
N SER A 2 -6.98 9.82 20.77
CA SER A 2 -7.43 11.17 21.18
C SER A 2 -6.99 12.30 20.25
N LYS A 3 -5.83 12.18 19.57
CA LYS A 3 -5.29 13.22 18.69
C LYS A 3 -5.85 13.15 17.24
N THR A 4 -6.34 12.02 16.79
CA THR A 4 -6.72 11.81 15.38
C THR A 4 -8.18 11.44 15.19
N GLY A 5 -8.89 11.04 16.24
CA GLY A 5 -10.23 10.46 16.17
C GLY A 5 -10.29 9.06 15.55
N LEU A 6 -9.16 8.57 15.04
CA LEU A 6 -9.07 7.24 14.45
C LEU A 6 -8.91 6.16 15.52
N ARG A 7 -9.44 4.98 15.26
CA ARG A 7 -9.26 3.80 16.12
C ARG A 7 -7.90 3.14 15.90
N ASP A 8 -7.42 3.15 14.65
CA ASP A 8 -6.08 2.67 14.24
C ASP A 8 -5.67 3.30 12.90
N ALA A 9 -4.48 3.00 12.42
CA ALA A 9 -3.82 3.64 11.28
C ALA A 9 -4.42 3.28 9.92
N CYS A 10 -5.52 2.53 9.84
CA CYS A 10 -6.18 2.29 8.56
C CYS A 10 -7.71 2.20 8.67
N VAL A 11 -8.36 2.59 7.59
CA VAL A 11 -9.80 2.43 7.36
C VAL A 11 -9.98 1.55 6.13
N VAL A 12 -10.94 0.63 6.20
CA VAL A 12 -11.24 -0.32 5.11
C VAL A 12 -12.76 -0.40 4.91
N GLY A 13 -13.20 -0.72 3.71
CA GLY A 13 -14.61 -0.88 3.41
C GLY A 13 -14.89 -1.21 1.95
N ARG A 14 -16.16 -1.39 1.64
CA ARG A 14 -16.69 -1.49 0.27
C ARG A 14 -16.84 -0.08 -0.29
N ALA A 15 -16.52 0.07 -1.57
CA ALA A 15 -16.67 1.33 -2.30
C ALA A 15 -17.05 1.05 -3.75
N GLU A 16 -17.24 2.12 -4.51
CA GLU A 16 -17.49 2.08 -5.95
C GLU A 16 -16.59 3.12 -6.64
N ILE A 17 -15.89 2.72 -7.68
CA ILE A 17 -15.07 3.57 -8.51
C ILE A 17 -15.49 3.40 -9.97
N GLY A 18 -16.11 4.44 -10.57
CA GLY A 18 -16.56 4.41 -11.95
C GLY A 18 -17.57 3.29 -12.23
N GLN A 19 -18.51 3.04 -11.30
CA GLN A 19 -19.51 1.98 -11.35
C GLN A 19 -18.97 0.56 -11.11
N VAL A 20 -17.66 0.40 -10.87
CA VAL A 20 -17.07 -0.88 -10.49
C VAL A 20 -17.08 -1.00 -8.97
N PRO A 21 -17.72 -2.01 -8.38
CA PRO A 21 -17.66 -2.26 -6.96
C PRO A 21 -16.28 -2.79 -6.58
N VAL A 22 -15.68 -2.20 -5.53
CA VAL A 22 -14.33 -2.55 -5.07
C VAL A 22 -14.33 -2.73 -3.55
N VAL A 23 -13.29 -3.40 -3.05
CA VAL A 23 -12.89 -3.33 -1.64
C VAL A 23 -11.69 -2.41 -1.54
N ILE A 24 -11.77 -1.40 -0.67
CA ILE A 24 -10.71 -0.39 -0.54
C ILE A 24 -10.22 -0.28 0.89
N GLY A 25 -8.91 -0.08 1.05
CA GLY A 25 -8.27 0.30 2.29
C GLY A 25 -7.41 1.55 2.11
N VAL A 26 -7.34 2.35 3.16
CA VAL A 26 -6.51 3.56 3.19
C VAL A 26 -5.80 3.63 4.52
N SER A 27 -4.48 3.77 4.51
CA SER A 27 -3.72 4.06 5.73
C SER A 27 -3.67 5.57 6.00
N ASP A 28 -3.55 5.94 7.27
CA ASP A 28 -3.49 7.33 7.71
C ASP A 28 -2.22 7.59 8.52
N SER A 29 -1.31 8.36 7.96
CA SER A 29 -0.02 8.69 8.57
C SER A 29 -0.14 9.50 9.87
N ARG A 30 -1.28 10.15 10.13
CA ARG A 30 -1.53 10.88 11.38
C ARG A 30 -1.63 9.95 12.59
N PHE A 31 -1.97 8.68 12.39
CA PHE A 31 -2.00 7.68 13.46
C PHE A 31 -0.68 6.89 13.45
N LEU A 32 0.23 7.19 14.39
CA LEU A 32 1.53 6.53 14.55
C LEU A 32 2.29 6.37 13.23
N MET A 33 2.33 7.43 12.41
CA MET A 33 2.96 7.47 11.09
C MET A 33 2.42 6.40 10.11
N GLY A 34 1.19 5.97 10.25
CA GLY A 34 0.62 4.91 9.42
C GLY A 34 1.19 3.52 9.66
N SER A 35 1.88 3.30 10.78
CA SER A 35 2.57 2.04 11.06
C SER A 35 1.62 0.85 11.13
N MET A 36 2.07 -0.29 10.60
CA MET A 36 1.31 -1.54 10.59
C MET A 36 1.50 -2.28 11.91
N GLY A 37 0.44 -2.33 12.72
CA GLY A 37 0.30 -3.22 13.87
C GLY A 37 -0.71 -4.32 13.60
N SER A 38 -1.04 -5.08 14.64
CA SER A 38 -1.96 -6.25 14.57
C SER A 38 -3.32 -5.88 13.97
N VAL A 39 -3.87 -4.73 14.36
CA VAL A 39 -5.18 -4.26 13.87
C VAL A 39 -5.12 -3.89 12.37
N VAL A 40 -4.06 -3.18 11.95
CA VAL A 40 -3.88 -2.81 10.54
C VAL A 40 -3.70 -4.06 9.68
N GLY A 41 -2.82 -4.97 10.10
CA GLY A 41 -2.58 -6.21 9.37
C GLY A 41 -3.83 -7.09 9.27
N GLU A 42 -4.62 -7.19 10.34
CA GLU A 42 -5.90 -7.92 10.33
C GLU A 42 -6.92 -7.27 9.39
N LYS A 43 -7.06 -5.94 9.43
CA LYS A 43 -7.96 -5.22 8.52
C LYS A 43 -7.59 -5.44 7.06
N ILE A 44 -6.30 -5.36 6.72
CA ILE A 44 -5.82 -5.59 5.36
C ILE A 44 -6.13 -7.03 4.94
N ALA A 45 -5.75 -8.02 5.75
CA ALA A 45 -5.98 -9.42 5.43
C ALA A 45 -7.47 -9.73 5.22
N ARG A 46 -8.34 -9.29 6.13
CA ARG A 46 -9.80 -9.48 5.98
C ARG A 46 -10.39 -8.73 4.79
N SER A 47 -9.84 -7.57 4.44
CA SER A 47 -10.31 -6.84 3.25
C SER A 47 -9.94 -7.55 1.96
N ILE A 48 -8.76 -8.17 1.91
CA ILE A 48 -8.33 -9.00 0.79
C ILE A 48 -9.18 -10.28 0.70
N GLU A 49 -9.46 -10.92 1.84
CA GLU A 49 -10.36 -12.08 1.91
C GLU A 49 -11.76 -11.72 1.41
N LEU A 50 -12.31 -10.58 1.84
CA LEU A 50 -13.59 -10.07 1.38
C LEU A 50 -13.59 -9.79 -0.14
N ALA A 51 -12.54 -9.18 -0.66
CA ALA A 51 -12.38 -8.92 -2.09
C ALA A 51 -12.39 -10.23 -2.89
N ARG A 52 -11.69 -11.26 -2.41
CA ARG A 52 -11.68 -12.60 -2.98
C ARG A 52 -13.08 -13.25 -2.95
N GLU A 53 -13.76 -13.22 -1.81
CA GLU A 53 -15.09 -13.83 -1.63
C GLU A 53 -16.16 -13.17 -2.51
N GLU A 54 -16.08 -11.84 -2.68
CA GLU A 54 -17.02 -11.06 -3.48
C GLU A 54 -16.59 -10.91 -4.95
N SER A 55 -15.45 -11.51 -5.35
CA SER A 55 -14.85 -11.36 -6.70
C SER A 55 -14.72 -9.89 -7.11
N ARG A 56 -14.24 -9.05 -6.19
CA ARG A 56 -14.03 -7.61 -6.40
C ARG A 56 -12.55 -7.26 -6.40
N PRO A 57 -12.13 -6.25 -7.17
CA PRO A 57 -10.79 -5.69 -7.04
C PRO A 57 -10.52 -5.20 -5.62
N PHE A 58 -9.32 -5.47 -5.13
CA PHE A 58 -8.80 -4.88 -3.89
C PHE A 58 -7.93 -3.68 -4.23
N ILE A 59 -8.16 -2.54 -3.59
CA ILE A 59 -7.36 -1.33 -3.75
C ILE A 59 -6.87 -0.90 -2.38
N PHE A 60 -5.57 -0.64 -2.25
CA PHE A 60 -5.04 -0.12 -1.00
C PHE A 60 -4.19 1.13 -1.23
N VAL A 61 -4.56 2.23 -0.55
CA VAL A 61 -3.80 3.48 -0.54
C VAL A 61 -2.89 3.48 0.68
N SER A 62 -1.60 3.34 0.45
CA SER A 62 -0.58 3.29 1.49
C SER A 62 0.04 4.65 1.73
N GLY A 63 -0.01 5.13 2.98
CA GLY A 63 0.71 6.31 3.48
C GLY A 63 1.40 5.93 4.80
N SER A 64 2.22 4.88 4.77
CA SER A 64 2.87 4.32 5.95
C SER A 64 4.36 4.66 5.99
N GLY A 65 4.71 5.72 6.71
CA GLY A 65 6.11 6.05 7.01
C GLY A 65 6.69 5.25 8.18
N GLY A 66 5.83 4.66 9.02
CA GLY A 66 6.22 3.99 10.26
C GLY A 66 6.55 2.49 10.14
N GLY A 67 6.36 1.90 8.95
CA GLY A 67 6.65 0.48 8.73
C GLY A 67 5.92 -0.46 9.70
N ALA A 68 6.59 -1.51 10.18
CA ALA A 68 6.07 -2.38 11.24
C ALA A 68 6.12 -1.64 12.59
N ARG A 69 5.01 -1.64 13.33
CA ARG A 69 4.87 -0.90 14.60
C ARG A 69 5.76 -1.48 15.69
N MET A 70 6.76 -0.73 16.12
CA MET A 70 7.75 -1.22 17.10
C MET A 70 7.14 -1.57 18.46
N ASP A 71 6.14 -0.81 18.93
CA ASP A 71 5.49 -1.04 20.22
C ASP A 71 4.79 -2.41 20.32
N GLU A 72 4.46 -3.03 19.19
CA GLU A 72 3.85 -4.36 19.12
C GLU A 72 4.88 -5.48 18.89
N GLY A 73 6.16 -5.17 18.74
CA GLY A 73 7.25 -6.14 18.60
C GLY A 73 7.00 -7.18 17.51
N MET A 74 7.14 -8.45 17.85
CA MET A 74 6.96 -9.57 16.90
C MET A 74 5.57 -9.64 16.30
N PHE A 75 4.52 -9.19 16.99
CA PHE A 75 3.17 -9.20 16.45
C PHE A 75 3.04 -8.30 15.22
N SER A 76 3.70 -7.14 15.19
CA SER A 76 3.72 -6.28 14.03
C SER A 76 4.51 -6.87 12.87
N LEU A 77 5.63 -7.53 13.13
CA LEU A 77 6.42 -8.21 12.10
C LEU A 77 5.63 -9.35 11.44
N MET A 78 4.89 -10.13 12.22
CA MET A 78 4.06 -11.22 11.69
C MET A 78 2.89 -10.74 10.81
N GLN A 79 2.52 -9.45 10.87
CA GLN A 79 1.54 -8.89 9.94
C GLN A 79 2.06 -8.85 8.51
N MET A 80 3.37 -8.73 8.30
CA MET A 80 3.97 -8.80 6.96
C MET A 80 3.66 -10.16 6.30
N ALA A 81 3.92 -11.25 7.00
CA ALA A 81 3.61 -12.60 6.50
C ALA A 81 2.09 -12.80 6.31
N LYS A 82 1.27 -12.33 7.26
CA LYS A 82 -0.19 -12.44 7.19
C LYS A 82 -0.76 -11.74 5.96
N THR A 83 -0.36 -10.50 5.71
CA THR A 83 -0.87 -9.72 4.57
C THR A 83 -0.37 -10.29 3.25
N ALA A 84 0.89 -10.70 3.16
CA ALA A 84 1.44 -11.36 1.96
C ALA A 84 0.71 -12.66 1.65
N ALA A 85 0.41 -13.49 2.65
CA ALA A 85 -0.37 -14.72 2.46
C ALA A 85 -1.82 -14.44 2.00
N ALA A 86 -2.43 -13.34 2.44
CA ALA A 86 -3.75 -12.95 1.97
C ALA A 86 -3.71 -12.50 0.50
N VAL A 87 -2.71 -11.72 0.10
CA VAL A 87 -2.49 -11.31 -1.30
C VAL A 87 -2.29 -12.55 -2.18
N GLN A 88 -1.46 -13.50 -1.77
CA GLN A 88 -1.25 -14.75 -2.51
C GLN A 88 -2.56 -15.50 -2.78
N ARG A 89 -3.43 -15.61 -1.78
CA ARG A 89 -4.74 -16.27 -1.95
C ARG A 89 -5.70 -15.51 -2.88
N LEU A 90 -5.55 -14.18 -2.98
CA LEU A 90 -6.28 -13.38 -3.95
C LEU A 90 -5.80 -13.66 -5.37
N HIS A 91 -4.48 -13.72 -5.57
CA HIS A 91 -3.87 -14.03 -6.87
C HIS A 91 -4.21 -15.46 -7.35
N GLU A 92 -4.30 -16.45 -6.45
CA GLU A 92 -4.68 -17.83 -6.79
C GLU A 92 -6.05 -17.95 -7.46
N VAL A 93 -6.94 -16.99 -7.23
CA VAL A 93 -8.27 -16.94 -7.87
C VAL A 93 -8.34 -15.91 -9.01
N GLY A 94 -7.22 -15.35 -9.43
CA GLY A 94 -7.17 -14.30 -10.47
C GLY A 94 -7.72 -12.95 -10.03
N GLY A 95 -7.78 -12.69 -8.72
CA GLY A 95 -8.26 -11.42 -8.17
C GLY A 95 -7.25 -10.29 -8.36
N LEU A 96 -7.73 -9.09 -8.70
CA LEU A 96 -6.91 -7.90 -8.94
C LEU A 96 -6.58 -7.17 -7.63
N PHE A 97 -5.30 -6.88 -7.41
CA PHE A 97 -4.84 -5.97 -6.36
C PHE A 97 -4.13 -4.75 -6.94
N VAL A 98 -4.67 -3.56 -6.71
CA VAL A 98 -4.05 -2.28 -7.05
C VAL A 98 -3.46 -1.64 -5.80
N SER A 99 -2.16 -1.48 -5.78
CA SER A 99 -1.42 -0.82 -4.69
C SER A 99 -1.11 0.63 -5.07
N ILE A 100 -1.56 1.59 -4.25
CA ILE A 100 -1.32 3.02 -4.45
C ILE A 100 -0.40 3.52 -3.34
N LEU A 101 0.79 4.00 -3.72
CA LEU A 101 1.83 4.41 -2.79
C LEU A 101 1.85 5.93 -2.68
N THR A 102 1.57 6.45 -1.50
CA THR A 102 1.64 7.89 -1.22
C THR A 102 2.87 8.23 -0.38
N ASN A 103 3.14 9.49 -0.20
CA ASN A 103 4.30 9.98 0.54
C ASN A 103 4.05 10.03 2.07
N PRO A 104 4.83 9.30 2.89
CA PRO A 104 5.77 8.24 2.52
C PRO A 104 5.14 6.84 2.56
N THR A 105 5.73 5.87 1.84
CA THR A 105 5.45 4.43 2.01
C THR A 105 6.76 3.70 2.21
N MET A 106 7.02 3.24 3.44
CA MET A 106 8.34 2.78 3.89
C MET A 106 8.25 1.51 4.75
N GLY A 107 9.41 0.91 4.98
CA GLY A 107 9.62 -0.15 5.97
C GLY A 107 8.78 -1.40 5.73
N GLY A 108 8.22 -1.96 6.80
CA GLY A 108 7.47 -3.22 6.76
C GLY A 108 6.20 -3.18 5.92
N ALA A 109 5.54 -2.02 5.77
CA ALA A 109 4.40 -1.89 4.87
C ALA A 109 4.85 -2.06 3.42
N MET A 110 5.95 -1.39 3.04
CA MET A 110 6.54 -1.50 1.72
C MET A 110 7.07 -2.92 1.44
N ALA A 111 7.76 -3.53 2.40
CA ALA A 111 8.35 -4.86 2.28
C ALA A 111 7.32 -6.01 2.38
N SER A 112 6.04 -5.70 2.39
CA SER A 112 4.96 -6.69 2.45
C SER A 112 3.87 -6.38 1.42
N PHE A 113 2.65 -6.14 1.84
CA PHE A 113 1.50 -6.00 0.94
C PHE A 113 1.66 -4.88 -0.09
N ALA A 114 2.31 -3.75 0.26
CA ALA A 114 2.37 -2.60 -0.63
C ALA A 114 3.20 -2.85 -1.92
N ALA A 115 4.17 -3.77 -1.87
CA ALA A 115 4.99 -4.18 -3.00
C ALA A 115 4.41 -5.40 -3.77
N LEU A 116 3.25 -5.90 -3.40
CA LEU A 116 2.66 -7.13 -3.95
C LEU A 116 1.42 -6.87 -4.82
N GLY A 117 1.16 -5.62 -5.19
CA GLY A 117 0.08 -5.30 -6.13
C GLY A 117 0.35 -5.84 -7.54
N ASP A 118 -0.70 -6.23 -8.25
CA ASP A 118 -0.64 -6.54 -9.69
C ASP A 118 -0.36 -5.27 -10.50
N VAL A 119 -0.82 -4.13 -9.99
CA VAL A 119 -0.48 -2.79 -10.48
C VAL A 119 -0.07 -1.93 -9.30
N ILE A 120 1.12 -1.33 -9.40
CA ILE A 120 1.68 -0.47 -8.35
C ILE A 120 1.79 0.95 -8.88
N ILE A 121 0.97 1.85 -8.31
CA ILE A 121 0.90 3.26 -8.70
C ILE A 121 1.48 4.10 -7.56
N ALA A 122 2.21 5.16 -7.88
CA ALA A 122 2.65 6.12 -6.87
C ALA A 122 2.22 7.55 -7.19
N GLU A 123 2.13 8.39 -6.16
CA GLU A 123 2.04 9.84 -6.34
C GLU A 123 3.42 10.42 -6.69
N PRO A 124 3.49 11.52 -7.46
CA PRO A 124 4.75 12.18 -7.78
C PRO A 124 5.53 12.56 -6.53
N LYS A 125 6.85 12.39 -6.58
CA LYS A 125 7.80 12.74 -5.50
C LYS A 125 7.54 12.01 -4.17
N ALA A 126 6.78 10.92 -4.17
CA ALA A 126 6.57 10.11 -2.98
C ALA A 126 7.87 9.41 -2.57
N LEU A 127 8.18 9.41 -1.28
CA LEU A 127 9.28 8.66 -0.71
C LEU A 127 8.84 7.21 -0.51
N ILE A 128 9.45 6.30 -1.25
CA ILE A 128 9.07 4.89 -1.29
C ILE A 128 10.32 4.02 -1.16
N GLY A 129 10.35 3.16 -0.14
CA GLY A 129 11.50 2.29 0.08
C GLY A 129 11.39 1.50 1.38
N PHE A 130 12.47 0.81 1.75
CA PHE A 130 12.51 0.04 3.00
C PHE A 130 13.12 0.85 4.13
N ALA A 131 14.44 1.03 4.11
CA ALA A 131 15.13 1.84 5.11
C ALA A 131 15.11 3.33 4.73
N GLY A 132 14.90 4.20 5.71
CA GLY A 132 14.93 5.64 5.47
C GLY A 132 16.30 6.13 4.98
N PRO A 133 16.39 7.19 4.16
CA PRO A 133 17.66 7.69 3.60
C PRO A 133 18.71 7.99 4.67
N ASN A 134 18.33 8.55 5.81
CA ASN A 134 19.26 8.83 6.91
C ASN A 134 19.85 7.55 7.53
N VAL A 135 19.04 6.50 7.66
CA VAL A 135 19.50 5.21 8.19
C VAL A 135 20.50 4.58 7.21
N ILE A 136 20.23 4.62 5.92
CA ILE A 136 21.11 4.11 4.89
C ILE A 136 22.45 4.88 4.91
N LYS A 137 22.42 6.22 4.87
CA LYS A 137 23.64 7.04 4.93
C LYS A 137 24.51 6.75 6.15
N GLN A 138 23.89 6.60 7.33
CA GLN A 138 24.61 6.28 8.56
C GLN A 138 25.21 4.87 8.54
N THR A 139 24.56 3.93 7.90
CA THR A 139 25.00 2.52 7.88
C THR A 139 26.11 2.29 6.86
N ILE A 140 25.92 2.73 5.62
CA ILE A 140 26.90 2.50 4.54
C ILE A 140 27.90 3.63 4.38
N LYS A 141 27.69 4.78 5.05
CA LYS A 141 28.57 5.96 5.02
C LYS A 141 28.88 6.47 3.60
N THR A 142 27.91 6.34 2.69
CA THR A 142 28.03 6.74 1.29
C THR A 142 26.89 7.68 0.95
N GLU A 143 27.14 8.67 0.08
CA GLU A 143 26.08 9.52 -0.46
C GLU A 143 25.16 8.70 -1.35
N LEU A 144 23.86 8.96 -1.23
CA LEU A 144 22.84 8.28 -2.03
C LEU A 144 22.73 8.96 -3.39
N PRO A 145 22.38 8.23 -4.46
CA PRO A 145 22.09 8.81 -5.76
C PRO A 145 21.03 9.91 -5.66
N GLU A 146 21.06 10.87 -6.57
CA GLU A 146 20.05 11.90 -6.67
C GLU A 146 18.68 11.25 -6.94
N GLY A 147 17.64 11.74 -6.25
CA GLY A 147 16.29 11.21 -6.36
C GLY A 147 16.09 9.80 -5.76
N PHE A 148 17.09 9.23 -5.11
CA PHE A 148 16.97 7.89 -4.53
C PHE A 148 15.73 7.71 -3.66
N GLN A 149 14.99 6.64 -3.89
CA GLN A 149 13.71 6.32 -3.26
C GLN A 149 12.53 7.27 -3.62
N SER A 150 12.69 8.19 -4.58
CA SER A 150 11.52 8.89 -5.12
C SER A 150 10.66 7.95 -5.97
N SER A 151 9.40 8.31 -6.17
CA SER A 151 8.51 7.57 -7.08
C SER A 151 9.07 7.53 -8.50
N GLU A 152 9.67 8.62 -8.98
CA GLU A 152 10.29 8.69 -10.30
C GLU A 152 11.48 7.73 -10.41
N PHE A 153 12.34 7.72 -9.40
CA PHE A 153 13.47 6.78 -9.34
C PHE A 153 12.98 5.32 -9.36
N ASN A 154 11.97 5.00 -8.57
CA ASN A 154 11.39 3.65 -8.52
C ASN A 154 10.72 3.24 -9.84
N LEU A 155 10.10 4.19 -10.55
CA LEU A 155 9.53 3.96 -11.88
C LEU A 155 10.62 3.63 -12.91
N GLU A 156 11.70 4.42 -12.93
CA GLU A 156 12.85 4.18 -13.84
C GLU A 156 13.53 2.83 -13.59
N HIS A 157 13.49 2.34 -12.36
CA HIS A 157 14.06 1.04 -11.96
C HIS A 157 13.06 -0.13 -12.06
N GLY A 158 11.88 0.09 -12.62
CA GLY A 158 10.89 -0.96 -12.88
C GLY A 158 10.16 -1.48 -11.64
N PHE A 159 10.18 -0.72 -10.55
CA PHE A 159 9.47 -1.08 -9.34
C PHE A 159 8.01 -0.60 -9.33
N LEU A 160 7.72 0.47 -10.04
CA LEU A 160 6.36 1.02 -10.21
C LEU A 160 5.91 0.86 -11.65
N ASP A 161 4.61 0.72 -11.83
CA ASP A 161 3.98 0.72 -13.16
C ASP A 161 3.63 2.14 -13.62
N LEU A 162 3.19 3.00 -12.70
CA LEU A 162 2.74 4.36 -13.00
C LEU A 162 3.10 5.34 -11.88
N VAL A 163 3.39 6.59 -12.28
CA VAL A 163 3.37 7.75 -11.38
C VAL A 163 2.23 8.65 -11.82
N VAL A 164 1.28 8.91 -10.93
CA VAL A 164 0.01 9.60 -11.23
C VAL A 164 -0.29 10.67 -10.19
N ASP A 165 -0.57 11.89 -10.62
CA ASP A 165 -1.00 12.96 -9.72
C ASP A 165 -2.32 12.59 -9.02
N ARG A 166 -2.46 13.02 -7.76
CA ARG A 166 -3.65 12.73 -6.94
C ARG A 166 -4.95 13.17 -7.61
N GLN A 167 -4.93 14.26 -8.33
CA GLN A 167 -6.13 14.79 -9.01
C GLN A 167 -6.55 13.89 -10.19
N GLU A 168 -5.60 13.21 -10.81
CA GLU A 168 -5.83 12.31 -11.94
C GLU A 168 -6.06 10.85 -11.50
N MET A 169 -5.74 10.53 -10.25
CA MET A 169 -5.78 9.16 -9.72
C MET A 169 -7.14 8.50 -9.93
N ARG A 170 -8.24 9.19 -9.61
CA ARG A 170 -9.59 8.64 -9.79
C ARG A 170 -9.88 8.30 -11.25
N GLY A 171 -9.52 9.17 -12.18
CA GLY A 171 -9.71 8.95 -13.63
C GLY A 171 -8.88 7.78 -14.14
N THR A 172 -7.66 7.63 -13.65
CA THR A 172 -6.77 6.52 -13.98
C THR A 172 -7.31 5.19 -13.45
N LEU A 173 -7.78 5.16 -12.21
CA LEU A 173 -8.42 3.96 -11.64
C LEU A 173 -9.68 3.55 -12.41
N ILE A 174 -10.53 4.50 -12.82
CA ILE A 174 -11.73 4.19 -13.63
C ILE A 174 -11.34 3.51 -14.93
N ARG A 175 -10.37 4.06 -15.67
CA ARG A 175 -9.92 3.47 -16.94
C ARG A 175 -9.32 2.08 -16.75
N MET A 176 -8.50 1.91 -15.71
CA MET A 176 -7.84 0.64 -15.39
C MET A 176 -8.85 -0.42 -14.98
N LEU A 177 -9.77 -0.11 -14.08
CA LEU A 177 -10.82 -1.03 -13.66
C LEU A 177 -11.73 -1.42 -14.82
N ALA A 178 -12.08 -0.47 -15.71
CA ALA A 178 -12.83 -0.77 -16.92
C ALA A 178 -12.12 -1.75 -17.84
N TYR A 179 -10.78 -1.74 -17.86
CA TYR A 179 -9.98 -2.67 -18.65
C TYR A 179 -9.89 -4.07 -18.01
N PHE A 180 -9.59 -4.14 -16.71
CA PHE A 180 -9.37 -5.41 -16.01
C PHE A 180 -10.65 -6.11 -15.57
N CYS A 181 -11.76 -5.38 -15.39
CA CYS A 181 -13.02 -5.90 -14.90
C CYS A 181 -14.11 -5.92 -15.98
N GLN A 182 -13.74 -5.94 -17.27
CA GLN A 182 -14.70 -6.23 -18.34
C GLN A 182 -15.20 -7.65 -18.16
N GLU A 183 -16.53 -7.80 -18.06
CA GLU A 183 -17.16 -9.12 -18.11
C GLU A 183 -16.73 -9.80 -19.42
N ALA A 184 -16.17 -11.01 -19.30
CA ALA A 184 -15.83 -11.87 -20.44
C ALA A 184 -17.11 -12.47 -21.03
#